data_5ea906af40c393eac2313f3cc4e16308
#
_entry.id   5ea906af40c393eac2313f3cc4e16308
#
_cell.length_a   1.000
_cell.length_b   1.000
_cell.length_c   1.000
_cell.angle_alpha   90.00
_cell.angle_beta   90.00
_cell.angle_gamma   90.00
#
_symmetry.space_group_name_H-M   'P 1'
#
loop_
_entity.id
_entity.type
_entity.pdbx_description
1 polymer ?
#
loop_
_entity_poly.entity_id
_entity_poly.type
_entity_poly.pdbx_seq_one_letter_code
_entity_poly.pdbx_strand_id
1 'polypeptide(L)'
;MPWYRLAFRLGVIADLAALDTVLAQRLFDKTKWLASNVENLRHEPIAPDLPGLAKYAVGDWRIFYTIDRTDQILDVQGIIHRKELA
;
A
#
# COMPACT_ATOMS: atom_id res chain seq x y z
N MET A 1 7.85 19.94 1.22
CA MET A 1 8.04 18.59 0.71
C MET A 1 6.71 17.86 0.69
N PRO A 2 6.35 17.28 -0.41
CA PRO A 2 5.05 16.63 -0.53
C PRO A 2 5.09 15.21 0.02
N TRP A 3 5.29 15.10 1.31
CA TRP A 3 5.14 13.81 1.95
C TRP A 3 3.67 13.59 2.24
N TYR A 4 3.21 12.41 1.90
CA TYR A 4 1.86 12.00 2.21
C TYR A 4 1.86 11.35 3.59
N ARG A 5 0.80 11.58 4.34
CA ARG A 5 0.60 10.86 5.59
C ARG A 5 0.20 9.43 5.25
N LEU A 6 0.72 8.50 6.03
CA LEU A 6 0.40 7.08 5.87
C LEU A 6 -0.77 6.73 6.79
N ALA A 7 -1.79 6.12 6.21
CA ALA A 7 -2.92 5.60 6.95
C ALA A 7 -3.16 4.14 6.57
N PHE A 8 -3.76 3.39 7.46
CA PHE A 8 -4.06 1.97 7.25
C PHE A 8 -5.53 1.71 7.55
N ARG A 9 -6.19 0.99 6.66
CA ARG A 9 -7.48 0.42 6.97
C ARG A 9 -7.33 -0.53 8.15
N LEU A 10 -8.34 -0.59 9.03
CA LEU A 10 -8.24 -1.29 10.30
C LEU A 10 -7.77 -2.75 10.17
N GLY A 11 -8.29 -3.49 9.21
CA GLY A 11 -7.92 -4.88 9.01
C GLY A 11 -6.47 -5.08 8.59
N VAL A 12 -5.83 -4.08 8.00
CA VAL A 12 -4.43 -4.17 7.53
C VAL A 12 -3.46 -4.27 8.71
N ILE A 13 -3.71 -3.51 9.77
CA ILE A 13 -2.87 -3.58 10.97
C ILE A 13 -2.90 -4.99 11.55
N ALA A 14 -4.08 -5.59 11.65
CA ALA A 14 -4.22 -6.95 12.15
C ALA A 14 -3.52 -7.96 11.22
N ASP A 15 -3.63 -7.78 9.91
CA ASP A 15 -2.98 -8.66 8.93
C ASP A 15 -1.45 -8.59 9.06
N LEU A 16 -0.89 -7.40 9.22
CA LEU A 16 0.55 -7.24 9.42
C LEU A 16 1.00 -7.90 10.73
N ALA A 17 0.21 -7.76 11.79
CA ALA A 17 0.54 -8.35 13.09
C ALA A 17 0.56 -9.88 13.06
N ALA A 18 -0.16 -10.49 12.13
CA ALA A 18 -0.21 -11.94 11.96
C ALA A 18 0.96 -12.50 11.17
N LEU A 19 1.75 -11.65 10.50
CA LEU A 19 2.87 -12.09 9.68
C LEU A 19 4.14 -12.25 10.51
N ASP A 20 5.10 -12.99 9.92
CA ASP A 20 6.46 -13.00 10.45
C ASP A 20 6.99 -11.58 10.62
N THR A 21 7.68 -11.32 11.73
CA THR A 21 8.13 -9.97 12.09
C THR A 21 9.00 -9.33 11.00
N VAL A 22 9.92 -10.08 10.42
CA VAL A 22 10.81 -9.56 9.38
C VAL A 22 10.02 -9.16 8.14
N LEU A 23 9.08 -10.01 7.73
CA LEU A 23 8.22 -9.74 6.58
C LEU A 23 7.31 -8.55 6.85
N ALA A 24 6.69 -8.50 8.02
CA ALA A 24 5.81 -7.40 8.40
C ALA A 24 6.57 -6.07 8.37
N GLN A 25 7.78 -6.04 8.90
CA GLN A 25 8.61 -4.84 8.90
C GLN A 25 8.97 -4.40 7.48
N ARG A 26 9.31 -5.37 6.62
CA ARG A 26 9.64 -5.10 5.22
C ARG A 26 8.46 -4.48 4.47
N LEU A 27 7.26 -5.02 4.68
CA LEU A 27 6.05 -4.50 4.06
C LEU A 27 5.71 -3.11 4.59
N PHE A 28 5.81 -2.94 5.91
CA PHE A 28 5.56 -1.64 6.53
C PHE A 28 6.52 -0.57 6.02
N ASP A 29 7.82 -0.89 5.94
CA ASP A 29 8.82 0.04 5.41
C ASP A 29 8.51 0.44 3.97
N LYS A 30 8.00 -0.48 3.17
CA LYS A 30 7.62 -0.18 1.80
C LYS A 30 6.41 0.76 1.75
N THR A 31 5.44 0.62 2.66
CA THR A 31 4.31 1.57 2.70
C THR A 31 4.79 2.97 3.05
N LYS A 32 5.75 3.10 3.97
CA LYS A 32 6.36 4.39 4.30
C LYS A 32 7.08 4.99 3.09
N TRP A 33 7.81 4.15 2.36
CA TRP A 33 8.51 4.59 1.15
C TRP A 33 7.51 5.07 0.10
N LEU A 34 6.41 4.36 -0.10
CA LEU A 34 5.36 4.78 -1.03
C LEU A 34 4.81 6.15 -0.65
N ALA A 35 4.51 6.37 0.64
CA ALA A 35 3.98 7.64 1.12
C ALA A 35 4.97 8.79 0.91
N SER A 36 6.27 8.52 1.02
CA SER A 36 7.31 9.53 0.82
C SER A 36 7.61 9.82 -0.65
N ASN A 37 7.13 8.99 -1.57
CA ASN A 37 7.48 9.08 -2.99
C ASN A 37 6.27 9.14 -3.92
N VAL A 38 5.10 9.49 -3.41
CA VAL A 38 3.86 9.46 -4.19
C VAL A 38 3.99 10.22 -5.51
N GLU A 39 4.56 11.42 -5.48
CA GLU A 39 4.65 12.27 -6.66
C GLU A 39 5.74 11.82 -7.64
N ASN A 40 6.64 10.96 -7.20
CA ASN A 40 7.75 10.47 -8.04
C ASN A 40 7.46 9.10 -8.66
N LEU A 41 6.33 8.49 -8.31
CA LEU A 41 5.99 7.15 -8.75
C LEU A 41 4.85 7.16 -9.75
N ARG A 42 4.91 6.19 -10.65
CA ARG A 42 3.77 5.87 -11.50
C ARG A 42 2.98 4.79 -10.79
N HIS A 43 1.76 5.13 -10.38
CA HIS A 43 0.91 4.21 -9.64
C HIS A 43 0.11 3.34 -10.59
N GLU A 44 0.21 2.02 -10.41
CA GLU A 44 -0.50 1.07 -11.24
C GLU A 44 -1.89 0.82 -10.69
N PRO A 45 -2.97 1.11 -11.44
CA PRO A 45 -4.31 0.82 -10.97
C PRO A 45 -4.57 -0.69 -10.91
N ILE A 46 -5.45 -1.11 -9.99
CA ILE A 46 -5.84 -2.52 -9.88
C ILE A 46 -6.55 -2.97 -11.15
N ALA A 47 -7.41 -2.10 -11.68
CA ALA A 47 -8.14 -2.35 -12.91
C ALA A 47 -8.39 -1.01 -13.61
N PRO A 48 -8.53 -1.01 -14.95
CA PRO A 48 -8.74 0.24 -15.69
C PRO A 48 -9.96 1.04 -15.25
N ASP A 49 -10.99 0.37 -14.73
CA ASP A 49 -12.22 0.99 -14.28
C ASP A 49 -12.18 1.40 -12.80
N LEU A 50 -11.05 1.18 -12.11
CA LEU A 50 -10.86 1.53 -10.71
C LEU A 50 -9.60 2.39 -10.54
N PRO A 51 -9.53 3.57 -11.17
CA PRO A 51 -8.30 4.36 -11.19
C PRO A 51 -7.87 4.91 -9.82
N GLY A 52 -8.79 4.95 -8.86
CA GLY A 52 -8.48 5.43 -7.52
C GLY A 52 -7.80 4.41 -6.62
N LEU A 53 -7.76 3.15 -7.03
CA LEU A 53 -7.19 2.08 -6.22
C LEU A 53 -5.96 1.51 -6.95
N ALA A 54 -4.81 1.62 -6.31
CA ALA A 54 -3.53 1.22 -6.89
C ALA A 54 -2.94 0.01 -6.18
N LYS A 55 -2.01 -0.65 -6.85
CA LYS A 55 -1.28 -1.78 -6.28
C LYS A 55 0.22 -1.59 -6.45
N TYR A 56 0.99 -2.16 -5.52
CA TYR A 56 2.43 -2.19 -5.59
C TYR A 56 2.95 -3.56 -5.17
N ALA A 57 3.81 -4.15 -5.98
CA ALA A 57 4.34 -5.49 -5.73
C ALA A 57 5.58 -5.42 -4.82
N VAL A 58 5.61 -6.25 -3.79
CA VAL A 58 6.77 -6.46 -2.94
C VAL A 58 6.98 -7.97 -2.85
N GLY A 59 7.84 -8.51 -3.72
CA GLY A 59 8.00 -9.95 -3.86
C GLY A 59 6.68 -10.61 -4.21
N ASP A 60 6.26 -11.57 -3.40
CA ASP A 60 5.00 -12.29 -3.60
C ASP A 60 3.80 -11.57 -2.98
N TRP A 61 4.01 -10.39 -2.42
CA TRP A 61 2.96 -9.63 -1.76
C TRP A 61 2.52 -8.46 -2.62
N ARG A 62 1.28 -8.03 -2.40
CA ARG A 62 0.72 -6.88 -3.10
C ARG A 62 0.13 -5.93 -2.07
N ILE A 63 0.52 -4.67 -2.17
CA ILE A 63 0.00 -3.59 -1.33
C ILE A 63 -1.04 -2.86 -2.16
N PHE A 64 -2.27 -2.77 -1.65
CA PHE A 64 -3.35 -2.03 -2.28
C PHE A 64 -3.56 -0.74 -1.50
N TYR A 65 -3.65 0.38 -2.21
CA TYR A 65 -3.76 1.67 -1.56
C TYR A 65 -4.53 2.67 -2.41
N THR A 66 -5.05 3.68 -1.76
CA THR A 66 -5.64 4.84 -2.41
C THR A 66 -4.80 6.07 -2.08
N ILE A 67 -4.87 7.07 -2.95
CA ILE A 67 -4.15 8.32 -2.80
C ILE A 67 -5.15 9.45 -2.73
N ASP A 68 -5.15 10.18 -1.61
CA ASP A 68 -5.90 11.42 -1.47
C ASP A 68 -4.92 12.57 -1.66
N ARG A 69 -4.95 13.18 -2.83
CA ARG A 69 -4.01 14.25 -3.17
C ARG A 69 -4.39 15.58 -2.50
N THR A 70 -5.66 15.75 -2.17
CA THR A 70 -6.13 16.97 -1.50
C THR A 70 -5.61 17.03 -0.08
N ASP A 71 -5.81 15.96 0.69
CA ASP A 71 -5.36 15.89 2.08
C ASP A 71 -3.97 15.26 2.23
N GLN A 72 -3.37 14.84 1.13
CA GLN A 72 -2.05 14.21 1.08
C GLN A 72 -1.98 13.00 2.01
N ILE A 73 -2.85 12.04 1.77
CA ILE A 73 -2.92 10.78 2.52
C ILE A 73 -2.75 9.61 1.57
N LEU A 74 -1.83 8.71 1.87
CA LEU A 74 -1.75 7.40 1.24
C LEU A 74 -2.40 6.42 2.20
N ASP A 75 -3.52 5.84 1.80
CA ASP A 75 -4.32 4.97 2.65
C ASP A 75 -4.20 3.53 2.18
N VAL A 76 -3.54 2.70 2.98
CA VAL A 76 -3.32 1.30 2.65
C VAL A 76 -4.61 0.52 2.92
N GLN A 77 -5.18 -0.05 1.86
CA GLN A 77 -6.46 -0.75 1.90
C GLN A 77 -6.31 -2.24 2.14
N GLY A 78 -5.18 -2.82 1.75
CA GLY A 78 -4.94 -4.25 1.95
C GLY A 78 -3.52 -4.63 1.62
N ILE A 79 -3.07 -5.73 2.23
CA ILE A 79 -1.80 -6.36 1.92
C ILE A 79 -2.09 -7.85 1.75
N ILE A 80 -1.92 -8.36 0.53
CA ILE A 80 -2.42 -9.68 0.17
C ILE A 80 -1.31 -10.45 -0.55
N HIS A 81 -1.18 -11.74 -0.23
CA HIS A 81 -0.25 -12.62 -0.94
C HIS A 81 -0.81 -12.90 -2.35
N ARG A 82 0.07 -12.92 -3.35
CA ARG A 82 -0.34 -13.11 -4.75
C ARG A 82 -1.18 -14.37 -4.99
N LYS A 83 -0.99 -15.42 -4.18
CA LYS A 83 -1.76 -16.66 -4.29
C LYS A 83 -3.24 -16.44 -4.03
N GLU A 84 -3.59 -15.45 -3.25
CA GLU A 84 -4.97 -15.14 -2.91
C GLU A 84 -5.66 -14.33 -4.00
N LEU A 85 -4.90 -13.84 -4.98
CA LEU A 85 -5.40 -13.03 -6.08
C LEU A 85 -5.70 -13.85 -7.34
N ALA A 86 -5.33 -15.10 -7.32
CA ALA A 86 -5.49 -15.98 -8.48
C ALA A 86 -6.94 -16.41 -8.69
#